data_64cab28dad10dd50248348090f8cf900
#
_entry.id   64cab28dad10dd50248348090f8cf900
#
_cell.length_a   1.000
_cell.length_b   1.000
_cell.length_c   1.000
_cell.angle_alpha   90.00
_cell.angle_beta   90.00
_cell.angle_gamma   90.00
#
_symmetry.space_group_name_H-M   'P 1'
#
loop_
_entity.id
_entity.type
_entity.pdbx_description
1 polymer ?
#
loop_
_entity_poly.entity_id
_entity_poly.type
_entity_poly.pdbx_seq_one_letter_code
_entity_poly.pdbx_strand_id
1 'polypeptide(L)'
;DPNYFVYKSGTENDVWVKTADGKNFHGDAWPGAAAFPDFTCPKVNKWWRNLYKDFMAQGVDGVWNDVNEPQINDTPNKTMPEDNLHRGGGKLPAGTHLQYHNVYGFLMVKASREGILETRPERRPFILTRSNFLGGQRYAATWTGDNGSWWDHLKMSIPMSLTLGLSGQPFSGSDIGGFLFNADADLF
;
A
#
# COMPACT_ATOMS: atom_id res chain seq x y z
N ASP A 1 -16.49 1.47 -7.50
CA ASP A 1 -17.42 1.19 -8.60
C ASP A 1 -17.74 -0.32 -8.61
N PRO A 2 -19.03 -0.72 -8.42
CA PRO A 2 -19.45 -2.13 -8.46
C PRO A 2 -19.19 -2.83 -9.81
N ASN A 3 -19.04 -2.04 -10.88
CA ASN A 3 -18.76 -2.56 -12.22
C ASN A 3 -17.26 -2.71 -12.53
N TYR A 4 -16.39 -2.20 -11.66
CA TYR A 4 -14.97 -2.33 -11.84
C TYR A 4 -14.54 -3.81 -11.75
N PHE A 5 -13.83 -4.28 -12.76
CA PHE A 5 -13.52 -5.71 -12.91
C PHE A 5 -12.73 -6.31 -11.72
N VAL A 6 -11.84 -5.53 -11.12
CA VAL A 6 -11.08 -5.97 -9.94
C VAL A 6 -12.00 -6.18 -8.74
N TYR A 7 -12.98 -5.28 -8.54
CA TYR A 7 -13.96 -5.42 -7.45
C TYR A 7 -14.85 -6.65 -7.65
N LYS A 8 -15.35 -6.88 -8.87
CA LYS A 8 -16.16 -8.07 -9.20
C LYS A 8 -15.35 -9.34 -8.93
N SER A 9 -14.18 -9.46 -9.55
CA SER A 9 -13.29 -10.61 -9.35
C SER A 9 -12.91 -10.81 -7.88
N GLY A 10 -12.60 -9.72 -7.15
CA GLY A 10 -12.29 -9.81 -5.72
C GLY A 10 -13.47 -10.31 -4.89
N THR A 11 -14.69 -9.88 -5.21
CA THR A 11 -15.91 -10.33 -4.53
C THR A 11 -16.21 -11.80 -4.81
N GLU A 12 -16.12 -12.24 -6.06
CA GLU A 12 -16.28 -13.64 -6.46
C GLU A 12 -15.26 -14.57 -5.79
N ASN A 13 -14.04 -14.09 -5.59
CA ASN A 13 -12.97 -14.82 -4.94
C ASN A 13 -12.93 -14.65 -3.41
N ASP A 14 -13.85 -13.87 -2.84
CA ASP A 14 -13.91 -13.61 -1.39
C ASP A 14 -12.55 -13.14 -0.82
N VAL A 15 -12.02 -12.05 -1.38
CA VAL A 15 -10.68 -11.57 -1.03
C VAL A 15 -10.64 -10.47 0.02
N TRP A 16 -11.78 -9.89 0.39
CA TRP A 16 -11.85 -8.69 1.21
C TRP A 16 -11.66 -8.96 2.70
N VAL A 17 -11.05 -8.00 3.39
CA VAL A 17 -11.05 -7.91 4.86
C VAL A 17 -12.48 -7.92 5.36
N LYS A 18 -12.73 -8.54 6.50
CA LYS A 18 -14.07 -8.65 7.09
C LYS A 18 -14.25 -7.69 8.27
N THR A 19 -15.46 -7.23 8.43
CA THR A 19 -15.90 -6.60 9.69
C THR A 19 -15.97 -7.63 10.82
N ALA A 20 -16.06 -7.18 12.07
CA ALA A 20 -16.16 -8.08 13.23
C ALA A 20 -17.36 -9.04 13.15
N ASP A 21 -18.45 -8.65 12.46
CA ASP A 21 -19.63 -9.50 12.21
C ASP A 21 -19.50 -10.38 10.94
N GLY A 22 -18.33 -10.40 10.31
CA GLY A 22 -17.99 -11.29 9.20
C GLY A 22 -18.41 -10.82 7.79
N LYS A 23 -18.94 -9.61 7.65
CA LYS A 23 -19.26 -9.01 6.34
C LYS A 23 -18.01 -8.46 5.66
N ASN A 24 -18.08 -8.20 4.36
CA ASN A 24 -17.01 -7.49 3.66
C ASN A 24 -16.91 -6.06 4.19
N PHE A 25 -15.72 -5.66 4.61
CA PHE A 25 -15.47 -4.30 5.03
C PHE A 25 -15.39 -3.36 3.82
N HIS A 26 -16.06 -2.22 3.92
CA HIS A 26 -15.95 -1.09 3.01
C HIS A 26 -15.67 0.17 3.83
N GLY A 27 -14.75 1.01 3.36
CA GLY A 27 -14.43 2.29 3.97
C GLY A 27 -14.36 3.37 2.92
N ASP A 28 -14.51 4.63 3.34
CA ASP A 28 -14.39 5.78 2.45
C ASP A 28 -12.93 6.20 2.35
N ALA A 29 -12.35 6.01 1.16
CA ALA A 29 -11.02 6.50 0.79
C ALA A 29 -11.15 7.76 -0.08
N TRP A 30 -10.03 8.42 -0.42
CA TRP A 30 -10.11 9.64 -1.23
C TRP A 30 -10.82 9.47 -2.59
N PRO A 31 -10.79 8.29 -3.27
CA PRO A 31 -11.57 8.09 -4.50
C PRO A 31 -13.03 7.66 -4.23
N GLY A 32 -13.48 7.59 -2.98
CA GLY A 32 -14.80 7.14 -2.55
C GLY A 32 -14.79 5.76 -1.89
N ALA A 33 -15.96 5.11 -1.85
CA ALA A 33 -16.12 3.81 -1.19
C ALA A 33 -15.21 2.75 -1.82
N ALA A 34 -14.41 2.10 -0.99
CA ALA A 34 -13.41 1.11 -1.36
C ALA A 34 -13.54 -0.17 -0.53
N ALA A 35 -13.11 -1.30 -1.10
CA ALA A 35 -12.90 -2.58 -0.41
C ALA A 35 -11.40 -2.88 -0.35
N PHE A 36 -10.98 -3.63 0.66
CA PHE A 36 -9.57 -3.82 0.99
C PHE A 36 -9.22 -5.31 0.98
N PRO A 37 -8.26 -5.76 0.13
CA PRO A 37 -7.85 -7.16 0.09
C PRO A 37 -7.19 -7.60 1.40
N ASP A 38 -7.48 -8.82 1.83
CA ASP A 38 -6.87 -9.42 3.01
C ASP A 38 -5.55 -10.10 2.66
N PHE A 39 -4.47 -9.32 2.61
CA PHE A 39 -3.14 -9.81 2.25
C PHE A 39 -2.53 -10.79 3.25
N THR A 40 -3.18 -11.11 4.35
CA THR A 40 -2.75 -12.20 5.24
C THR A 40 -3.08 -13.58 4.67
N CYS A 41 -4.02 -13.66 3.71
CA CYS A 41 -4.47 -14.91 3.09
C CYS A 41 -3.64 -15.27 1.86
N PRO A 42 -3.05 -16.48 1.76
CA PRO A 42 -2.30 -16.92 0.58
C PRO A 42 -3.10 -16.89 -0.73
N LYS A 43 -4.41 -17.22 -0.67
CA LYS A 43 -5.28 -17.17 -1.86
C LYS A 43 -5.46 -15.72 -2.38
N VAL A 44 -5.54 -14.76 -1.46
CA VAL A 44 -5.66 -13.33 -1.81
C VAL A 44 -4.37 -12.82 -2.45
N ASN A 45 -3.21 -13.22 -1.91
CA ASN A 45 -1.93 -12.90 -2.50
C ASN A 45 -1.82 -13.47 -3.93
N LYS A 46 -2.26 -14.69 -4.16
CA LYS A 46 -2.28 -15.30 -5.50
C LYS A 46 -3.22 -14.56 -6.45
N TRP A 47 -4.42 -14.21 -5.99
CA TRP A 47 -5.36 -13.40 -6.78
C TRP A 47 -4.76 -12.04 -7.15
N TRP A 48 -4.18 -11.31 -6.17
CA TRP A 48 -3.55 -10.01 -6.38
C TRP A 48 -2.39 -10.10 -7.40
N ARG A 49 -1.52 -11.09 -7.28
CA ARG A 49 -0.42 -11.33 -8.21
C ARG A 49 -0.91 -11.53 -9.64
N ASN A 50 -1.99 -12.27 -9.81
CA ASN A 50 -2.54 -12.52 -11.15
C ASN A 50 -3.03 -11.24 -11.85
N LEU A 51 -3.47 -10.21 -11.10
CA LEU A 51 -3.85 -8.93 -11.69
C LEU A 51 -2.69 -8.21 -12.38
N TYR A 52 -1.46 -8.45 -11.94
CA TYR A 52 -0.27 -7.83 -12.53
C TYR A 52 0.05 -8.34 -13.94
N LYS A 53 -0.42 -9.51 -14.32
CA LYS A 53 -0.16 -10.08 -15.64
C LYS A 53 -0.65 -9.14 -16.76
N ASP A 54 -1.91 -8.80 -16.73
CA ASP A 54 -2.51 -7.95 -17.75
C ASP A 54 -2.09 -6.47 -17.59
N PHE A 55 -1.89 -6.03 -16.34
CA PHE A 55 -1.43 -4.69 -16.05
C PHE A 55 -0.01 -4.44 -16.59
N MET A 56 0.93 -5.34 -16.34
CA MET A 56 2.31 -5.23 -16.85
C MET A 56 2.38 -5.41 -18.37
N ALA A 57 1.46 -6.15 -18.99
CA ALA A 57 1.38 -6.32 -20.44
C ALA A 57 1.08 -5.00 -21.19
N GLN A 58 0.53 -3.99 -20.50
CA GLN A 58 0.30 -2.65 -21.05
C GLN A 58 1.58 -1.82 -21.25
N GLY A 59 2.77 -2.36 -20.91
CA GLY A 59 4.05 -1.66 -21.07
C GLY A 59 4.52 -0.92 -19.83
N VAL A 60 3.90 -1.14 -18.68
CA VAL A 60 4.30 -0.53 -17.39
C VAL A 60 5.63 -1.11 -16.93
N ASP A 61 6.59 -0.26 -16.54
CA ASP A 61 7.91 -0.69 -16.03
C ASP A 61 8.04 -0.57 -14.51
N GLY A 62 7.27 0.29 -13.86
CA GLY A 62 7.26 0.46 -12.41
C GLY A 62 5.84 0.61 -11.87
N VAL A 63 5.66 0.35 -10.60
CA VAL A 63 4.35 0.35 -9.93
C VAL A 63 4.40 1.21 -8.68
N TRP A 64 3.32 1.94 -8.44
CA TRP A 64 3.09 2.73 -7.24
C TRP A 64 1.97 2.11 -6.41
N ASN A 65 2.30 1.71 -5.17
CA ASN A 65 1.33 1.27 -4.17
C ASN A 65 1.07 2.41 -3.20
N ASP A 66 -0.02 3.13 -3.41
CA ASP A 66 -0.45 4.27 -2.62
C ASP A 66 -1.63 3.93 -1.71
N VAL A 67 -1.90 4.78 -0.72
CA VAL A 67 -3.06 4.70 0.20
C VAL A 67 -3.12 3.37 0.96
N ASN A 68 -1.99 2.71 1.12
CA ASN A 68 -1.87 1.33 1.61
C ASN A 68 -1.50 1.20 3.10
N GLU A 69 -1.78 2.22 3.90
CA GLU A 69 -1.71 2.18 5.38
C GLU A 69 -2.74 1.21 6.01
N PRO A 70 -3.97 1.03 5.51
CA PRO A 70 -4.76 1.77 4.53
C PRO A 70 -5.37 3.05 5.11
N GLN A 71 -5.39 4.11 4.29
CA GLN A 71 -6.03 5.37 4.69
C GLN A 71 -7.55 5.29 4.45
N ILE A 72 -8.32 5.63 5.48
CA ILE A 72 -9.79 5.64 5.46
C ILE A 72 -10.30 6.93 6.10
N ASN A 73 -11.13 7.68 5.37
CA ASN A 73 -11.52 9.04 5.78
C ASN A 73 -12.61 9.06 6.85
N ASP A 74 -13.51 8.11 6.84
CA ASP A 74 -14.73 8.03 7.65
C ASP A 74 -14.56 7.27 8.97
N THR A 75 -13.33 6.94 9.35
CA THR A 75 -13.02 6.30 10.63
C THR A 75 -12.24 7.22 11.57
N PRO A 76 -12.38 7.09 12.89
CA PRO A 76 -11.69 7.95 13.87
C PRO A 76 -10.16 7.90 13.73
N ASN A 77 -9.60 6.70 13.54
CA ASN A 77 -8.16 6.46 13.46
C ASN A 77 -7.61 6.58 12.03
N LYS A 78 -8.44 7.04 11.07
CA LYS A 78 -8.06 7.19 9.66
C LYS A 78 -7.52 5.92 9.00
N THR A 79 -7.85 4.77 9.56
CA THR A 79 -7.57 3.42 9.03
C THR A 79 -8.76 2.50 9.28
N MET A 80 -8.65 1.21 8.97
CA MET A 80 -9.71 0.25 9.25
C MET A 80 -10.00 0.16 10.76
N PRO A 81 -11.24 -0.12 11.16
CA PRO A 81 -11.55 -0.46 12.56
C PRO A 81 -10.62 -1.55 13.09
N GLU A 82 -10.19 -1.38 14.34
CA GLU A 82 -9.20 -2.26 14.97
C GLU A 82 -9.66 -3.71 15.08
N ASP A 83 -10.97 -3.93 15.18
CA ASP A 83 -11.63 -5.24 15.30
C ASP A 83 -11.95 -5.90 13.94
N ASN A 84 -11.66 -5.26 12.82
CA ASN A 84 -11.76 -5.89 11.50
C ASN A 84 -10.92 -7.16 11.44
N LEU A 85 -11.44 -8.18 10.77
CA LEU A 85 -10.86 -9.52 10.76
C LEU A 85 -10.01 -9.77 9.52
N HIS A 86 -8.77 -10.14 9.78
CA HIS A 86 -7.84 -10.73 8.82
C HIS A 86 -7.82 -12.23 9.02
N ARG A 87 -8.15 -12.99 7.97
CA ARG A 87 -8.40 -14.43 8.07
C ARG A 87 -7.14 -15.27 8.20
N GLY A 88 -5.99 -14.70 7.82
CA GLY A 88 -4.73 -15.41 7.89
C GLY A 88 -4.63 -16.58 6.92
N GLY A 89 -3.80 -17.53 7.26
CA GLY A 89 -3.52 -18.75 6.52
C GLY A 89 -2.03 -18.91 6.22
N GLY A 90 -1.61 -20.11 5.91
CA GLY A 90 -0.20 -20.39 5.70
C GLY A 90 0.65 -20.08 6.95
N LYS A 91 1.52 -19.09 6.84
CA LYS A 91 2.43 -18.68 7.94
C LYS A 91 1.87 -17.60 8.85
N LEU A 92 0.78 -16.95 8.47
CA LEU A 92 0.17 -15.88 9.25
C LEU A 92 -1.12 -16.39 9.91
N PRO A 93 -1.28 -16.25 11.24
CA PRO A 93 -2.53 -16.63 11.91
C PRO A 93 -3.66 -15.67 11.52
N ALA A 94 -4.90 -16.08 11.79
CA ALA A 94 -6.02 -15.15 11.80
C ALA A 94 -5.84 -14.13 12.93
N GLY A 95 -6.27 -12.89 12.70
CA GLY A 95 -6.13 -11.84 13.69
C GLY A 95 -6.95 -10.60 13.34
N THR A 96 -6.84 -9.57 14.17
CA THR A 96 -7.55 -8.31 13.98
C THR A 96 -6.70 -7.29 13.21
N HIS A 97 -7.34 -6.21 12.74
CA HIS A 97 -6.60 -5.13 12.10
C HIS A 97 -5.61 -4.45 13.06
N LEU A 98 -5.92 -4.39 14.35
CA LEU A 98 -4.97 -3.91 15.36
C LEU A 98 -3.62 -4.64 15.30
N GLN A 99 -3.65 -5.96 15.03
CA GLN A 99 -2.43 -6.77 14.90
C GLN A 99 -1.72 -6.59 13.54
N TYR A 100 -2.49 -6.33 12.47
CA TYR A 100 -1.97 -6.33 11.09
C TYR A 100 -1.79 -4.94 10.48
N HIS A 101 -2.26 -3.87 11.12
CA HIS A 101 -2.23 -2.51 10.58
C HIS A 101 -0.82 -2.14 10.06
N ASN A 102 0.19 -2.23 10.91
CA ASN A 102 1.54 -1.78 10.55
C ASN A 102 2.21 -2.62 9.44
N VAL A 103 1.72 -3.81 9.17
CA VAL A 103 2.28 -4.69 8.13
C VAL A 103 1.36 -4.86 6.92
N TYR A 104 0.21 -4.21 6.90
CA TYR A 104 -0.73 -4.30 5.78
C TYR A 104 -0.09 -3.85 4.46
N GLY A 105 0.48 -2.63 4.42
CA GLY A 105 1.18 -2.11 3.25
C GLY A 105 2.38 -2.98 2.83
N PHE A 106 3.15 -3.47 3.80
CA PHE A 106 4.25 -4.40 3.56
C PHE A 106 3.78 -5.69 2.86
N LEU A 107 2.67 -6.29 3.31
CA LEU A 107 2.12 -7.50 2.71
C LEU A 107 1.60 -7.24 1.28
N MET A 108 0.96 -6.10 1.05
CA MET A 108 0.53 -5.66 -0.28
C MET A 108 1.73 -5.52 -1.22
N VAL A 109 2.77 -4.80 -0.81
CA VAL A 109 3.98 -4.57 -1.61
C VAL A 109 4.68 -5.88 -1.96
N LYS A 110 4.77 -6.79 -0.99
CA LYS A 110 5.34 -8.12 -1.22
C LYS A 110 4.57 -8.88 -2.29
N ALA A 111 3.23 -8.90 -2.20
CA ALA A 111 2.37 -9.55 -3.20
C ALA A 111 2.49 -8.89 -4.58
N SER A 112 2.57 -7.55 -4.63
CA SER A 112 2.79 -6.79 -5.87
C SER A 112 4.11 -7.17 -6.54
N ARG A 113 5.20 -7.21 -5.77
CA ARG A 113 6.52 -7.60 -6.28
C ARG A 113 6.54 -9.02 -6.82
N GLU A 114 5.94 -9.95 -6.10
CA GLU A 114 5.84 -11.34 -6.54
C GLU A 114 5.06 -11.45 -7.85
N GLY A 115 3.96 -10.71 -8.01
CA GLY A 115 3.18 -10.67 -9.25
C GLY A 115 3.96 -10.11 -10.45
N ILE A 116 4.76 -9.04 -10.25
CA ILE A 116 5.62 -8.50 -11.30
C ILE A 116 6.70 -9.50 -11.70
N LEU A 117 7.34 -10.17 -10.74
CA LEU A 117 8.37 -11.19 -11.01
C LEU A 117 7.81 -12.42 -11.71
N GLU A 118 6.60 -12.86 -11.38
CA GLU A 118 5.92 -13.96 -12.09
C GLU A 118 5.64 -13.60 -13.56
N THR A 119 5.42 -12.32 -13.85
CA THR A 119 5.13 -11.81 -15.19
C THR A 119 6.41 -11.51 -15.99
N ARG A 120 7.45 -11.00 -15.33
CA ARG A 120 8.71 -10.56 -15.93
C ARG A 120 9.90 -11.02 -15.09
N PRO A 121 10.21 -12.31 -15.04
CA PRO A 121 11.25 -12.87 -14.14
C PRO A 121 12.66 -12.36 -14.46
N GLU A 122 12.91 -11.92 -15.70
CA GLU A 122 14.20 -11.40 -16.16
C GLU A 122 14.46 -9.93 -15.78
N ARG A 123 13.44 -9.23 -15.25
CA ARG A 123 13.57 -7.81 -14.92
C ARG A 123 13.47 -7.58 -13.42
N ARG A 124 14.26 -6.63 -12.91
CA ARG A 124 14.14 -6.16 -11.54
C ARG A 124 12.86 -5.32 -11.40
N PRO A 125 11.90 -5.70 -10.54
CA PRO A 125 10.72 -4.88 -10.27
C PRO A 125 11.09 -3.56 -9.60
N PHE A 126 10.44 -2.47 -10.01
CA PHE A 126 10.44 -1.22 -9.28
C PHE A 126 9.05 -0.99 -8.69
N ILE A 127 8.99 -0.80 -7.38
CA ILE A 127 7.76 -0.45 -6.66
C ILE A 127 8.08 0.73 -5.75
N LEU A 128 7.22 1.73 -5.77
CA LEU A 128 7.19 2.81 -4.80
C LEU A 128 6.00 2.61 -3.88
N THR A 129 6.17 2.74 -2.58
CA THR A 129 5.09 2.55 -1.61
C THR A 129 5.07 3.64 -0.55
N ARG A 130 3.85 4.08 -0.15
CA ARG A 130 3.69 5.05 0.94
C ARG A 130 3.81 4.39 2.30
N SER A 131 3.12 3.28 2.53
CA SER A 131 3.25 2.50 3.75
C SER A 131 4.22 1.35 3.59
N ASN A 132 5.15 1.23 4.53
CA ASN A 132 6.14 0.17 4.55
C ASN A 132 6.45 -0.25 6.00
N PHE A 133 7.26 -1.28 6.18
CA PHE A 133 7.68 -1.80 7.47
C PHE A 133 9.12 -2.31 7.39
N LEU A 134 9.75 -2.56 8.54
CA LEU A 134 11.09 -3.15 8.60
C LEU A 134 11.19 -4.42 7.75
N GLY A 135 12.18 -4.45 6.87
CA GLY A 135 12.34 -5.54 5.89
C GLY A 135 11.68 -5.26 4.54
N GLY A 136 10.87 -4.22 4.41
CA GLY A 136 10.19 -3.83 3.18
C GLY A 136 11.11 -3.25 2.11
N GLN A 137 12.30 -2.76 2.49
CA GLN A 137 13.35 -2.33 1.56
C GLN A 137 13.75 -3.42 0.55
N ARG A 138 13.45 -4.68 0.84
CA ARG A 138 13.66 -5.82 -0.07
C ARG A 138 12.67 -5.83 -1.23
N TYR A 139 11.57 -5.11 -1.09
CA TYR A 139 10.43 -5.17 -2.00
C TYR A 139 10.14 -3.86 -2.71
N ALA A 140 10.37 -2.72 -2.05
CA ALA A 140 10.03 -1.40 -2.60
C ALA A 140 10.95 -0.28 -2.10
N ALA A 141 10.97 0.82 -2.86
CA ALA A 141 11.33 2.15 -2.40
C ALA A 141 10.17 2.76 -1.62
N THR A 142 10.46 3.72 -0.76
CA THR A 142 9.45 4.42 0.07
C THR A 142 9.57 5.92 -0.12
N TRP A 143 8.45 6.64 -0.13
CA TRP A 143 8.49 8.09 0.01
C TRP A 143 7.71 8.50 1.26
N THR A 144 7.91 9.75 1.68
CA THR A 144 7.39 10.24 2.96
C THR A 144 5.93 10.70 2.91
N GLY A 145 5.24 10.48 1.76
CA GLY A 145 3.84 10.87 1.57
C GLY A 145 3.70 12.32 1.11
N ASP A 146 2.52 12.88 1.32
CA ASP A 146 2.03 14.14 0.76
C ASP A 146 2.55 15.35 1.56
N ASN A 147 3.80 15.72 1.36
CA ASN A 147 4.38 16.92 1.96
C ASN A 147 3.84 18.21 1.29
N GLY A 148 3.74 19.30 2.06
CA GLY A 148 3.38 20.61 1.51
C GLY A 148 4.59 21.37 0.96
N SER A 149 4.34 22.30 0.02
CA SER A 149 5.33 23.23 -0.53
C SER A 149 5.65 24.33 0.48
N TRP A 150 6.23 23.95 1.62
CA TRP A 150 6.57 24.82 2.73
C TRP A 150 7.99 24.57 3.22
N TRP A 151 8.66 25.63 3.64
CA TRP A 151 10.03 25.56 4.20
C TRP A 151 10.16 24.60 5.38
N ASP A 152 9.15 24.53 6.25
CA ASP A 152 9.14 23.60 7.39
C ASP A 152 9.09 22.13 6.93
N HIS A 153 8.34 21.83 5.85
CA HIS A 153 8.31 20.49 5.27
C HIS A 153 9.63 20.14 4.57
N LEU A 154 10.26 21.07 3.85
CA LEU A 154 11.60 20.87 3.31
C LEU A 154 12.61 20.59 4.42
N LYS A 155 12.60 21.40 5.48
CA LYS A 155 13.46 21.21 6.65
C LYS A 155 13.23 19.84 7.31
N MET A 156 11.98 19.39 7.43
CA MET A 156 11.64 18.09 8.01
C MET A 156 12.03 16.92 7.12
N SER A 157 12.02 17.08 5.80
CA SER A 157 12.33 15.99 4.85
C SER A 157 13.74 15.43 5.02
N ILE A 158 14.68 16.26 5.44
CA ILE A 158 16.08 15.85 5.67
C ILE A 158 16.17 14.84 6.82
N PRO A 159 15.76 15.15 8.07
CA PRO A 159 15.83 14.19 9.16
C PRO A 159 14.92 12.98 8.94
N MET A 160 13.77 13.12 8.25
CA MET A 160 12.92 11.98 7.90
C MET A 160 13.65 10.98 7.00
N SER A 161 14.29 11.46 5.92
CA SER A 161 15.05 10.60 5.00
C SER A 161 16.25 9.94 5.69
N LEU A 162 16.97 10.69 6.54
CA LEU A 162 18.07 10.14 7.34
C LEU A 162 17.58 9.04 8.30
N THR A 163 16.46 9.27 8.98
CA THR A 163 15.86 8.31 9.91
C THR A 163 15.38 7.05 9.20
N LEU A 164 14.78 7.18 8.03
CA LEU A 164 14.42 6.04 7.18
C LEU A 164 15.66 5.23 6.79
N GLY A 165 16.74 5.91 6.38
CA GLY A 165 18.02 5.26 6.07
C GLY A 165 18.60 4.49 7.24
N LEU A 166 18.64 5.10 8.44
CA LEU A 166 19.08 4.46 9.68
C LEU A 166 18.19 3.28 10.09
N SER A 167 16.88 3.34 9.74
CA SER A 167 15.92 2.26 9.97
C SER A 167 15.98 1.14 8.91
N GLY A 168 16.97 1.17 8.02
CA GLY A 168 17.16 0.16 6.98
C GLY A 168 16.32 0.36 5.73
N GLN A 169 15.78 1.55 5.51
CA GLN A 169 15.04 1.93 4.30
C GLN A 169 15.78 3.06 3.54
N PRO A 170 16.97 2.78 2.98
CA PRO A 170 17.84 3.81 2.42
C PRO A 170 17.34 4.34 1.07
N PHE A 171 16.49 3.59 0.38
CA PHE A 171 15.91 4.05 -0.88
C PHE A 171 14.58 4.75 -0.59
N SER A 172 14.67 5.96 -0.10
CA SER A 172 13.55 6.79 0.32
C SER A 172 13.79 8.26 -0.05
N GLY A 173 12.71 9.03 -0.09
CA GLY A 173 12.75 10.46 -0.35
C GLY A 173 11.40 11.11 -0.08
N SER A 174 11.34 12.41 -0.27
CA SER A 174 10.11 13.22 -0.25
C SER A 174 9.89 13.86 -1.61
N ASP A 175 8.68 14.32 -1.88
CA ASP A 175 8.37 15.06 -3.10
C ASP A 175 9.15 16.38 -3.12
N ILE A 176 9.99 16.55 -4.15
CA ILE A 176 10.82 17.74 -4.30
C ILE A 176 9.93 18.93 -4.64
N GLY A 177 10.09 20.02 -3.89
CA GLY A 177 9.23 21.20 -3.98
C GLY A 177 7.87 21.03 -3.28
N GLY A 178 7.54 19.84 -2.79
CA GLY A 178 6.28 19.50 -2.15
C GLY A 178 5.23 18.93 -3.09
N PHE A 179 4.30 18.13 -2.54
CA PHE A 179 3.15 17.57 -3.25
C PHE A 179 1.94 18.49 -3.19
N LEU A 180 1.64 19.05 -2.01
CA LEU A 180 0.51 19.95 -1.81
C LEU A 180 0.93 21.40 -2.04
N PHE A 181 0.05 22.17 -2.71
CA PHE A 181 0.27 23.58 -3.07
C PHE A 181 1.35 23.76 -4.14
N ASN A 182 1.86 25.00 -4.26
CA ASN A 182 2.83 25.36 -5.29
C ASN A 182 4.13 25.84 -4.64
N ALA A 183 5.25 25.26 -5.04
CA ALA A 183 6.56 25.78 -4.69
C ALA A 183 6.88 27.04 -5.50
N ASP A 184 7.60 27.96 -4.89
CA ASP A 184 8.33 29.01 -5.60
C ASP A 184 9.71 28.50 -6.03
N ALA A 185 10.43 29.32 -6.79
CA ALA A 185 11.74 28.95 -7.34
C ALA A 185 12.80 28.73 -6.24
N ASP A 186 12.67 29.43 -5.11
CA ASP A 186 13.63 29.36 -4.01
C ASP A 186 13.43 28.08 -3.17
N LEU A 187 12.19 27.63 -3.06
CA LEU A 187 11.86 26.39 -2.35
C LEU A 187 12.19 25.14 -3.17
N PHE A 188 11.98 25.19 -4.51
CA PHE A 188 12.23 24.10 -5.45
C PHE A 188 13.73 23.90 -5.71
#